data_7e1666ab295f754051227e2564e8c989
#
_entry.id   7e1666ab295f754051227e2564e8c989
#
_cell.length_a   1.000
_cell.length_b   1.000
_cell.length_c   1.000
_cell.angle_alpha   90.00
_cell.angle_beta   90.00
_cell.angle_gamma   90.00
#
_symmetry.space_group_name_H-M   'P 1'
#
loop_
_entity.id
_entity.type
_entity.pdbx_description
1 polymer ?
#
loop_
_entity_poly.entity_id
_entity_poly.type
_entity_poly.pdbx_seq_one_letter_code
_entity_poly.pdbx_strand_id
1 'polypeptide(L)'
;MPIPAVGKDENRIVDKPEYTLSSLEQVPPQEAFEPVLAGHLMVVHRTKEPVRVFERSDGYSGEGVALPGHINLFSAGDMSLCQWDRELDFYRLDLSPDLVHKVAGELELPGGAGQIDFATQIRLQDERIVQLVRWLHEEQQSGGPGGRLYSDSLMRMLTVHMVDRYSTGTKAGSQAARHKLGKNQLDQVLQYIDAFLDQDISLEDLAAAAHISSSHLVRLFKQTTGLPPHQYVIRERIRRSQQLLLSGLPVHEVAAALNFSDQSHFHRHFKRVLGVTPRQFVLGSR
;
A
#
# COMPACT_ATOMS: atom_id res chain seq x y z
N MET A 1 -0.10 -10.94 10.76
CA MET A 1 0.39 -9.76 11.50
C MET A 1 0.42 -8.61 10.54
N PRO A 2 -0.12 -7.45 10.88
CA PRO A 2 0.16 -6.27 10.07
C PRO A 2 1.67 -6.02 10.12
N ILE A 3 2.28 -5.63 9.00
CA ILE A 3 3.62 -5.05 8.98
C ILE A 3 3.60 -3.96 10.05
N PRO A 4 4.53 -3.92 11.03
CA PRO A 4 4.46 -2.97 12.12
C PRO A 4 4.44 -1.56 11.54
N ALA A 5 3.35 -0.84 11.73
CA ALA A 5 3.32 0.59 11.56
C ALA A 5 4.32 1.17 12.57
N VAL A 6 5.30 1.90 12.08
CA VAL A 6 6.23 2.68 12.90
C VAL A 6 5.41 3.54 13.85
N GLY A 7 5.71 3.44 15.14
CA GLY A 7 4.92 3.97 16.25
C GLY A 7 4.50 5.43 16.07
N LYS A 8 3.24 5.68 16.38
CA LYS A 8 2.69 7.02 16.56
C LYS A 8 3.19 7.57 17.91
N ASP A 9 4.18 8.43 17.86
CA ASP A 9 4.37 9.47 18.87
C ASP A 9 3.72 10.76 18.34
N GLU A 10 2.60 11.10 18.92
CA GLU A 10 1.85 12.32 18.63
C GLU A 10 2.56 13.53 19.22
N ASN A 11 2.73 14.57 18.38
CA ASN A 11 3.10 15.95 18.72
C ASN A 11 4.60 16.37 18.73
N ARG A 12 5.34 15.98 17.71
CA ARG A 12 6.40 16.82 17.15
C ARG A 12 6.18 16.91 15.65
N ILE A 13 6.32 18.11 15.07
CA ILE A 13 6.55 18.28 13.63
C ILE A 13 7.93 17.64 13.38
N VAL A 14 7.95 16.32 13.27
CA VAL A 14 9.09 15.56 12.80
C VAL A 14 8.99 15.63 11.28
N ASP A 15 9.93 16.29 10.64
CA ASP A 15 10.11 16.18 9.19
C ASP A 15 9.98 14.69 8.83
N LYS A 16 8.93 14.33 8.08
CA LYS A 16 8.79 12.97 7.61
C LYS A 16 10.03 12.66 6.77
N PRO A 17 10.70 11.52 7.00
CA PRO A 17 11.88 11.18 6.22
C PRO A 17 11.53 11.18 4.73
N GLU A 18 12.39 11.75 3.90
CA GLU A 18 12.21 11.79 2.44
C GLU A 18 12.06 10.40 1.84
N TYR A 19 12.59 9.38 2.52
CA TYR A 19 12.41 7.97 2.18
C TYR A 19 12.54 7.05 3.40
N THR A 20 12.02 5.83 3.29
CA THR A 20 12.20 4.76 4.28
C THR A 20 12.55 3.46 3.54
N LEU A 21 13.68 2.84 3.91
CA LEU A 21 14.07 1.53 3.41
C LEU A 21 14.00 0.50 4.55
N SER A 22 13.23 -0.56 4.32
CA SER A 22 13.10 -1.70 5.24
C SER A 22 13.54 -2.98 4.56
N SER A 23 14.29 -3.82 5.27
CA SER A 23 14.60 -5.19 4.86
C SER A 23 13.67 -6.13 5.62
N LEU A 24 12.86 -6.87 4.89
CA LEU A 24 11.92 -7.84 5.44
C LEU A 24 12.35 -9.23 5.01
N GLU A 25 12.52 -10.11 5.99
CA GLU A 25 13.03 -11.47 5.78
C GLU A 25 12.07 -12.49 6.37
N GLN A 26 11.92 -13.64 5.69
CA GLN A 26 11.08 -14.75 6.10
C GLN A 26 9.64 -14.32 6.44
N VAL A 27 9.11 -13.37 5.68
CA VAL A 27 7.74 -12.89 5.90
C VAL A 27 6.77 -14.02 5.55
N PRO A 28 5.98 -14.51 6.51
CA PRO A 28 5.11 -15.66 6.28
C PRO A 28 4.03 -15.37 5.23
N PRO A 29 3.44 -16.44 4.65
CA PRO A 29 2.32 -16.29 3.72
C PRO A 29 1.23 -15.39 4.27
N GLN A 30 0.92 -14.33 3.55
CA GLN A 30 -0.13 -13.37 3.94
C GLN A 30 -0.59 -12.52 2.76
N GLU A 31 -1.53 -11.64 3.04
CA GLU A 31 -1.95 -10.57 2.16
C GLU A 31 -1.49 -9.22 2.72
N ALA A 32 -0.79 -8.45 1.90
CA ALA A 32 -0.50 -7.04 2.15
C ALA A 32 -1.41 -6.19 1.25
N PHE A 33 -2.19 -5.31 1.86
CA PHE A 33 -3.10 -4.43 1.15
C PHE A 33 -2.97 -3.00 1.65
N GLU A 34 -2.69 -2.10 0.73
CA GLU A 34 -2.67 -0.66 0.94
C GLU A 34 -3.63 -0.01 -0.05
N PRO A 35 -4.75 0.51 0.43
CA PRO A 35 -5.80 1.07 -0.45
C PRO A 35 -5.35 2.33 -1.16
N VAL A 36 -4.45 3.09 -0.53
CA VAL A 36 -3.84 4.32 -1.06
C VAL A 36 -2.43 4.42 -0.52
N LEU A 37 -1.45 4.40 -1.40
CA LEU A 37 -0.07 4.60 -1.04
C LEU A 37 0.19 6.08 -0.71
N ALA A 38 0.69 6.36 0.47
CA ALA A 38 1.03 7.71 0.90
C ALA A 38 2.25 8.29 0.14
N GLY A 39 3.11 7.41 -0.38
CA GLY A 39 4.29 7.73 -1.18
C GLY A 39 4.43 6.75 -2.34
N HIS A 40 5.45 6.94 -3.17
CA HIS A 40 5.80 5.95 -4.18
C HIS A 40 6.40 4.73 -3.48
N LEU A 41 5.91 3.54 -3.83
CA LEU A 41 6.36 2.28 -3.24
C LEU A 41 7.19 1.50 -4.25
N MET A 42 8.36 1.06 -3.81
CA MET A 42 9.18 0.08 -4.52
C MET A 42 9.38 -1.15 -3.64
N VAL A 43 9.15 -2.32 -4.21
CA VAL A 43 9.46 -3.62 -3.59
C VAL A 43 10.50 -4.32 -4.45
N VAL A 44 11.62 -4.72 -3.86
CA VAL A 44 12.68 -5.49 -4.54
C VAL A 44 12.76 -6.86 -3.91
N HIS A 45 12.38 -7.89 -4.65
CA HIS A 45 12.38 -9.27 -4.16
C HIS A 45 13.79 -9.82 -4.00
N ARG A 46 14.03 -10.50 -2.86
CA ARG A 46 15.31 -11.13 -2.48
C ARG A 46 15.18 -12.63 -2.25
N THR A 47 13.97 -13.15 -2.33
CA THR A 47 13.69 -14.56 -2.04
C THR A 47 14.64 -15.48 -2.80
N LYS A 48 15.13 -16.52 -2.13
CA LYS A 48 16.09 -17.49 -2.73
C LYS A 48 15.38 -18.44 -3.67
N GLU A 49 14.13 -18.78 -3.37
CA GLU A 49 13.29 -19.68 -4.15
C GLU A 49 12.14 -18.92 -4.80
N PRO A 50 11.65 -19.37 -5.95
CA PRO A 50 10.48 -18.79 -6.58
C PRO A 50 9.26 -18.88 -5.67
N VAL A 51 8.57 -17.75 -5.45
CA VAL A 51 7.35 -17.65 -4.64
C VAL A 51 6.17 -17.25 -5.52
N ARG A 52 5.07 -17.98 -5.42
CA ARG A 52 3.84 -17.59 -6.12
C ARG A 52 3.25 -16.36 -5.46
N VAL A 53 2.92 -15.39 -6.28
CA VAL A 53 2.33 -14.13 -5.86
C VAL A 53 1.09 -13.82 -6.69
N PHE A 54 0.08 -13.26 -6.02
CA PHE A 54 -1.01 -12.56 -6.68
C PHE A 54 -0.83 -11.08 -6.39
N GLU A 55 -0.81 -10.27 -7.43
CA GLU A 55 -0.56 -8.84 -7.33
C GLU A 55 -1.66 -8.07 -8.02
N ARG A 56 -2.11 -7.01 -7.38
CA ARG A 56 -3.12 -6.11 -7.92
C ARG A 56 -2.78 -4.66 -7.58
N SER A 57 -2.91 -3.80 -8.56
CA SER A 57 -2.79 -2.36 -8.45
C SER A 57 -3.75 -1.70 -9.43
N ASP A 58 -3.73 -0.38 -9.49
CA ASP A 58 -4.48 0.37 -10.51
C ASP A 58 -3.99 0.01 -11.91
N GLY A 59 -4.88 -0.63 -12.67
CA GLY A 59 -4.58 -1.05 -14.05
C GLY A 59 -3.88 -2.40 -14.21
N TYR A 60 -3.54 -3.09 -13.10
CA TYR A 60 -2.95 -4.43 -13.13
C TYR A 60 -3.64 -5.37 -12.14
N SER A 61 -3.86 -6.61 -12.57
CA SER A 61 -4.27 -7.72 -11.69
C SER A 61 -3.80 -9.04 -12.29
N GLY A 62 -3.03 -9.84 -11.57
CA GLY A 62 -2.55 -11.10 -12.09
C GLY A 62 -1.75 -11.93 -11.10
N GLU A 63 -1.65 -13.21 -11.40
CA GLU A 63 -0.78 -14.15 -10.71
C GLU A 63 0.60 -14.20 -11.38
N GLY A 64 1.59 -14.60 -10.62
CA GLY A 64 2.93 -14.79 -11.14
C GLY A 64 3.88 -15.40 -10.13
N VAL A 65 5.15 -15.29 -10.42
CA VAL A 65 6.23 -15.81 -9.57
C VAL A 65 7.21 -14.68 -9.28
N ALA A 66 7.39 -14.37 -8.01
CA ALA A 66 8.45 -13.50 -7.55
C ALA A 66 9.79 -14.26 -7.61
N LEU A 67 10.77 -13.66 -8.27
CA LEU A 67 12.15 -14.15 -8.38
C LEU A 67 13.11 -13.13 -7.75
N PRO A 68 14.33 -13.55 -7.38
CA PRO A 68 15.36 -12.61 -6.91
C PRO A 68 15.59 -11.49 -7.94
N GLY A 69 15.61 -10.25 -7.47
CA GLY A 69 15.80 -9.08 -8.32
C GLY A 69 14.57 -8.59 -9.07
N HIS A 70 13.43 -9.26 -8.97
CA HIS A 70 12.18 -8.69 -9.47
C HIS A 70 11.80 -7.45 -8.65
N ILE A 71 11.28 -6.44 -9.34
CA ILE A 71 10.93 -5.15 -8.76
C ILE A 71 9.46 -4.87 -9.06
N ASN A 72 8.72 -4.46 -8.03
CA ASN A 72 7.41 -3.86 -8.19
C ASN A 72 7.51 -2.37 -7.86
N LEU A 73 6.98 -1.52 -8.72
CA LEU A 73 6.96 -0.06 -8.57
C LEU A 73 5.53 0.45 -8.69
N PHE A 74 5.12 1.24 -7.72
CA PHE A 74 3.79 1.85 -7.65
C PHE A 74 3.90 3.34 -7.39
N SER A 75 2.97 4.12 -7.94
CA SER A 75 2.91 5.55 -7.70
C SER A 75 2.22 5.90 -6.39
N ALA A 76 2.56 7.06 -5.83
CA ALA A 76 1.79 7.64 -4.74
C ALA A 76 0.33 7.81 -5.17
N GLY A 77 -0.60 7.46 -4.29
CA GLY A 77 -2.03 7.47 -4.58
C GLY A 77 -2.57 6.20 -5.24
N ASP A 78 -1.70 5.29 -5.71
CA ASP A 78 -2.13 3.99 -6.22
C ASP A 78 -2.54 3.04 -5.08
N MET A 79 -3.35 2.06 -5.43
CA MET A 79 -3.64 0.91 -4.58
C MET A 79 -2.60 -0.18 -4.79
N SER A 80 -2.17 -0.83 -3.72
CA SER A 80 -1.31 -2.01 -3.79
C SER A 80 -1.91 -3.17 -3.00
N LEU A 81 -2.01 -4.33 -3.64
CA LEU A 81 -2.35 -5.60 -3.00
C LEU A 81 -1.39 -6.66 -3.49
N CYS A 82 -0.76 -7.35 -2.55
CA CYS A 82 0.08 -8.51 -2.83
C CYS A 82 -0.29 -9.65 -1.88
N GLN A 83 -0.48 -10.86 -2.43
CA GLN A 83 -0.65 -12.10 -1.67
C GLN A 83 0.46 -13.05 -2.07
N TRP A 84 1.00 -13.81 -1.12
CA TRP A 84 2.03 -14.81 -1.39
C TRP A 84 1.81 -16.08 -0.58
N ASP A 85 2.24 -17.22 -1.13
CA ASP A 85 1.94 -18.56 -0.62
C ASP A 85 3.06 -19.21 0.21
N ARG A 86 4.24 -18.57 0.30
CA ARG A 86 5.42 -19.05 1.06
C ARG A 86 6.12 -17.88 1.74
N GLU A 87 7.15 -18.14 2.51
CA GLU A 87 8.02 -17.10 3.06
C GLU A 87 8.63 -16.26 1.94
N LEU A 88 8.62 -14.95 2.12
CA LEU A 88 9.06 -13.97 1.14
C LEU A 88 10.09 -13.02 1.76
N ASP A 89 11.22 -12.86 1.08
CA ASP A 89 12.24 -11.88 1.43
C ASP A 89 12.22 -10.73 0.43
N PHE A 90 12.19 -9.48 0.92
CA PHE A 90 12.19 -8.32 0.06
C PHE A 90 12.71 -7.06 0.76
N TYR A 91 13.20 -6.11 -0.03
CA TYR A 91 13.32 -4.72 0.38
C TYR A 91 12.04 -3.98 0.06
N ARG A 92 11.58 -3.17 1.01
CA ARG A 92 10.52 -2.19 0.81
C ARG A 92 11.12 -0.80 0.90
N LEU A 93 10.97 0.00 -0.14
CA LEU A 93 11.39 1.38 -0.21
C LEU A 93 10.16 2.26 -0.45
N ASP A 94 9.85 3.10 0.54
CA ASP A 94 8.83 4.12 0.43
C ASP A 94 9.51 5.47 0.17
N LEU A 95 9.11 6.18 -0.91
CA LEU A 95 9.65 7.47 -1.30
C LEU A 95 8.59 8.55 -1.19
N SER A 96 8.94 9.68 -0.58
CA SER A 96 8.01 10.81 -0.56
C SER A 96 7.85 11.41 -1.96
N PRO A 97 6.64 11.86 -2.34
CA PRO A 97 6.44 12.59 -3.59
C PRO A 97 7.29 13.86 -3.66
N ASP A 98 7.55 14.49 -2.53
CA ASP A 98 8.36 15.71 -2.46
C ASP A 98 9.83 15.48 -2.86
N LEU A 99 10.42 14.33 -2.45
CA LEU A 99 11.76 13.93 -2.90
C LEU A 99 11.80 13.76 -4.42
N VAL A 100 10.84 13.02 -4.96
CA VAL A 100 10.76 12.77 -6.41
C VAL A 100 10.56 14.07 -7.17
N HIS A 101 9.68 14.93 -6.71
CA HIS A 101 9.42 16.24 -7.31
C HIS A 101 10.66 17.16 -7.29
N LYS A 102 11.36 17.22 -6.17
CA LYS A 102 12.60 17.98 -6.02
C LYS A 102 13.67 17.54 -7.02
N VAL A 103 13.92 16.22 -7.10
CA VAL A 103 14.91 15.66 -8.04
C VAL A 103 14.47 15.88 -9.50
N ALA A 104 13.20 15.71 -9.81
CA ALA A 104 12.68 15.97 -11.15
C ALA A 104 12.80 17.44 -11.57
N GLY A 105 12.62 18.38 -10.65
CA GLY A 105 12.82 19.81 -10.89
C GLY A 105 14.26 20.17 -11.25
N GLU A 106 15.24 19.45 -10.71
CA GLU A 106 16.65 19.63 -11.02
C GLU A 106 17.07 19.02 -12.37
N LEU A 107 16.27 18.08 -12.90
CA LEU A 107 16.56 17.42 -14.19
C LEU A 107 16.09 18.24 -15.41
N GLU A 108 15.52 19.43 -15.22
CA GLU A 108 15.03 20.30 -16.30
C GLU A 108 14.15 19.53 -17.33
N LEU A 109 13.27 18.65 -16.84
CA LEU A 109 12.45 17.81 -17.71
C LEU A 109 11.50 18.64 -18.60
N PRO A 110 11.29 18.24 -19.84
CA PRO A 110 10.32 18.90 -20.74
C PRO A 110 8.91 18.84 -20.13
N GLY A 111 8.32 20.01 -19.85
CA GLY A 111 6.96 20.10 -19.30
C GLY A 111 6.86 20.68 -17.90
N GLY A 112 8.00 21.04 -17.27
CA GLY A 112 8.06 21.71 -15.97
C GLY A 112 7.89 20.76 -14.78
N ALA A 113 8.02 21.28 -13.58
CA ALA A 113 7.91 20.53 -12.32
C ALA A 113 6.43 20.26 -11.95
N GLY A 114 5.70 19.51 -12.78
CA GLY A 114 4.40 18.97 -12.43
C GLY A 114 4.54 17.75 -11.52
N GLN A 115 3.40 17.22 -11.03
CA GLN A 115 3.39 15.97 -10.26
C GLN A 115 3.99 14.85 -11.11
N ILE A 116 5.03 14.19 -10.61
CA ILE A 116 5.68 13.05 -11.24
C ILE A 116 5.00 11.79 -10.74
N ASP A 117 4.42 11.05 -11.66
CA ASP A 117 3.88 9.72 -11.42
C ASP A 117 4.73 8.67 -12.15
N PHE A 118 4.76 7.46 -11.62
CA PHE A 118 5.39 6.32 -12.25
C PHE A 118 4.33 5.40 -12.87
N ALA A 119 4.65 4.81 -14.02
CA ALA A 119 3.84 3.70 -14.50
C ALA A 119 4.00 2.51 -13.55
N THR A 120 2.89 1.92 -13.10
CA THR A 120 2.94 0.68 -12.32
C THR A 120 3.75 -0.37 -13.05
N GLN A 121 4.80 -0.86 -12.41
CA GLN A 121 5.65 -1.95 -12.90
C GLN A 121 5.52 -3.16 -12.00
N ILE A 122 5.29 -4.32 -12.56
CA ILE A 122 5.21 -5.57 -11.83
C ILE A 122 6.24 -6.54 -12.39
N ARG A 123 7.09 -7.08 -11.51
CA ARG A 123 8.20 -7.98 -11.86
C ARG A 123 9.17 -7.39 -12.89
N LEU A 124 9.38 -6.08 -12.80
CA LEU A 124 10.41 -5.38 -13.56
C LEU A 124 11.79 -5.97 -13.24
N GLN A 125 12.68 -6.00 -14.21
CA GLN A 125 14.09 -6.34 -14.02
C GLN A 125 14.94 -5.11 -14.34
N ASP A 126 15.63 -4.59 -13.33
CA ASP A 126 16.56 -3.47 -13.45
C ASP A 126 17.71 -3.65 -12.45
N GLU A 127 18.84 -4.11 -12.94
CA GLU A 127 20.00 -4.39 -12.11
C GLU A 127 20.56 -3.15 -11.39
N ARG A 128 20.38 -1.94 -11.97
CA ARG A 128 20.84 -0.69 -11.34
C ARG A 128 20.01 -0.39 -10.10
N ILE A 129 18.70 -0.55 -10.19
CA ILE A 129 17.79 -0.39 -9.03
C ILE A 129 18.17 -1.39 -7.94
N VAL A 130 18.30 -2.68 -8.30
CA VAL A 130 18.65 -3.73 -7.34
C VAL A 130 19.98 -3.41 -6.63
N GLN A 131 20.99 -2.95 -7.39
CA GLN A 131 22.31 -2.64 -6.83
C GLN A 131 22.28 -1.40 -5.92
N LEU A 132 21.57 -0.33 -6.32
CA LEU A 132 21.45 0.88 -5.53
C LEU A 132 20.70 0.63 -4.22
N VAL A 133 19.61 -0.14 -4.26
CA VAL A 133 18.85 -0.51 -3.06
C VAL A 133 19.69 -1.39 -2.12
N ARG A 134 20.49 -2.30 -2.66
CA ARG A 134 21.43 -3.11 -1.87
C ARG A 134 22.48 -2.25 -1.17
N TRP A 135 23.13 -1.32 -1.88
CA TRP A 135 24.12 -0.42 -1.28
C TRP A 135 23.50 0.49 -0.21
N LEU A 136 22.27 0.98 -0.44
CA LEU A 136 21.53 1.74 0.59
C LEU A 136 21.32 0.91 1.86
N HIS A 137 20.94 -0.35 1.70
CA HIS A 137 20.74 -1.25 2.83
C HIS A 137 22.05 -1.56 3.56
N GLU A 138 23.13 -1.86 2.83
CA GLU A 138 24.46 -2.11 3.39
C GLU A 138 24.97 -0.90 4.20
N GLU A 139 24.78 0.32 3.68
CA GLU A 139 25.16 1.55 4.39
C GLU A 139 24.36 1.73 5.67
N GLN A 140 23.03 1.48 5.66
CA GLN A 140 22.21 1.54 6.86
C GLN A 140 22.64 0.55 7.94
N GLN A 141 23.14 -0.63 7.55
CA GLN A 141 23.60 -1.66 8.49
C GLN A 141 25.01 -1.36 9.03
N SER A 142 25.91 -0.87 8.20
CA SER A 142 27.31 -0.68 8.55
C SER A 142 27.57 0.64 9.30
N GLY A 143 26.70 1.63 9.14
CA GLY A 143 26.92 2.97 9.69
C GLY A 143 28.24 3.59 9.20
N GLY A 144 28.56 3.38 7.92
CA GLY A 144 29.84 3.74 7.32
C GLY A 144 30.24 5.21 7.51
N PRO A 145 31.53 5.57 7.26
CA PRO A 145 32.04 6.93 7.45
C PRO A 145 31.40 7.98 6.53
N GLY A 146 30.74 7.52 5.45
CA GLY A 146 29.95 8.37 4.55
C GLY A 146 28.58 8.73 5.10
N GLY A 147 28.03 7.87 5.97
CA GLY A 147 26.77 8.09 6.69
C GLY A 147 25.63 8.65 5.82
N ARG A 148 24.98 9.66 6.33
CA ARG A 148 23.85 10.31 5.67
C ARG A 148 24.17 10.83 4.26
N LEU A 149 25.36 11.43 4.06
CA LEU A 149 25.75 11.97 2.76
C LEU A 149 25.81 10.89 1.67
N TYR A 150 26.32 9.71 2.02
CA TYR A 150 26.41 8.58 1.08
C TYR A 150 25.01 8.03 0.76
N SER A 151 24.19 7.81 1.78
CA SER A 151 22.81 7.38 1.59
C SER A 151 21.98 8.36 0.76
N ASP A 152 22.09 9.67 1.03
CA ASP A 152 21.40 10.71 0.27
C ASP A 152 21.88 10.74 -1.21
N SER A 153 23.17 10.49 -1.47
CA SER A 153 23.72 10.40 -2.82
C SER A 153 23.17 9.19 -3.57
N LEU A 154 23.11 8.02 -2.93
CA LEU A 154 22.53 6.81 -3.50
C LEU A 154 21.04 6.98 -3.79
N MET A 155 20.30 7.56 -2.87
CA MET A 155 18.88 7.87 -3.06
C MET A 155 18.64 8.82 -4.21
N ARG A 156 19.48 9.86 -4.34
CA ARG A 156 19.40 10.79 -5.45
C ARG A 156 19.66 10.09 -6.78
N MET A 157 20.70 9.25 -6.86
CA MET A 157 20.97 8.44 -8.06
C MET A 157 19.82 7.51 -8.41
N LEU A 158 19.25 6.83 -7.42
CA LEU A 158 18.08 5.98 -7.61
C LEU A 158 16.89 6.76 -8.14
N THR A 159 16.57 7.89 -7.50
CA THR A 159 15.43 8.74 -7.89
C THR A 159 15.61 9.30 -9.30
N VAL A 160 16.81 9.78 -9.67
CA VAL A 160 17.13 10.21 -11.03
C VAL A 160 16.88 9.09 -12.05
N HIS A 161 17.39 7.89 -11.75
CA HIS A 161 17.19 6.73 -12.62
C HIS A 161 15.71 6.34 -12.76
N MET A 162 14.96 6.39 -11.68
CA MET A 162 13.51 6.12 -11.69
C MET A 162 12.75 7.15 -12.52
N VAL A 163 13.05 8.44 -12.33
CA VAL A 163 12.40 9.53 -13.08
C VAL A 163 12.70 9.43 -14.56
N ASP A 164 13.96 9.19 -14.93
CA ASP A 164 14.38 9.05 -16.34
C ASP A 164 13.72 7.88 -17.05
N ARG A 165 13.60 6.73 -16.37
CA ARG A 165 13.18 5.48 -17.00
C ARG A 165 11.71 5.15 -16.87
N TYR A 166 11.10 5.54 -15.75
CA TYR A 166 9.78 5.02 -15.36
C TYR A 166 8.74 6.11 -15.12
N SER A 167 9.11 7.40 -15.19
CA SER A 167 8.11 8.47 -15.09
C SER A 167 7.18 8.47 -16.29
N THR A 168 5.90 8.72 -16.04
CA THR A 168 4.88 8.81 -17.10
C THR A 168 4.87 10.18 -17.77
N GLY A 169 5.83 11.05 -17.45
CA GLY A 169 5.86 12.46 -17.82
C GLY A 169 4.83 13.29 -17.04
N THR A 170 4.94 14.60 -17.12
CA THR A 170 3.92 15.52 -16.59
C THR A 170 2.64 15.35 -17.40
N LYS A 171 1.77 14.43 -17.02
CA LYS A 171 0.45 14.33 -17.66
C LYS A 171 -0.39 15.50 -17.20
N ALA A 172 -0.32 16.60 -17.94
CA ALA A 172 -1.42 17.52 -18.01
C ALA A 172 -2.66 16.72 -18.46
N GLY A 173 -3.51 16.35 -17.50
CA GLY A 173 -4.84 15.81 -17.77
C GLY A 173 -4.89 14.44 -18.46
N SER A 174 -4.30 13.42 -17.89
CA SER A 174 -4.58 12.04 -18.31
C SER A 174 -6.06 11.73 -18.14
N GLN A 175 -6.68 11.16 -19.18
CA GLN A 175 -8.06 10.63 -19.11
C GLN A 175 -8.25 9.67 -17.91
N ALA A 176 -7.19 9.00 -17.45
CA ALA A 176 -7.21 8.15 -16.24
C ALA A 176 -7.54 8.95 -14.96
N ALA A 177 -7.07 10.19 -14.83
CA ALA A 177 -7.40 11.03 -13.66
C ALA A 177 -8.90 11.41 -13.62
N ARG A 178 -9.59 11.45 -14.76
CA ARG A 178 -11.05 11.69 -14.83
C ARG A 178 -11.89 10.49 -14.41
N HIS A 179 -11.27 9.34 -14.18
CA HIS A 179 -11.94 8.09 -13.84
C HIS A 179 -11.65 7.62 -12.40
N LYS A 180 -10.91 8.39 -11.60
CA LYS A 180 -10.60 8.09 -10.19
C LYS A 180 -11.19 9.16 -9.27
N LEU A 181 -11.44 8.79 -8.01
CA LEU A 181 -11.71 9.78 -6.97
C LEU A 181 -10.49 10.68 -6.78
N GLY A 182 -10.70 11.98 -6.69
CA GLY A 182 -9.65 12.90 -6.26
C GLY A 182 -9.16 12.54 -4.86
N LYS A 183 -7.88 12.85 -4.55
CA LYS A 183 -7.28 12.53 -3.24
C LYS A 183 -8.17 12.99 -2.08
N ASN A 184 -8.62 14.23 -2.08
CA ASN A 184 -9.47 14.76 -1.00
C ASN A 184 -10.81 14.02 -0.89
N GLN A 185 -11.42 13.65 -2.01
CA GLN A 185 -12.67 12.88 -2.02
C GLN A 185 -12.48 11.48 -1.45
N LEU A 186 -11.39 10.82 -1.82
CA LEU A 186 -11.06 9.51 -1.30
C LEU A 186 -10.78 9.59 0.20
N ASP A 187 -9.95 10.54 0.65
CA ASP A 187 -9.64 10.75 2.07
C ASP A 187 -10.92 10.98 2.89
N GLN A 188 -11.87 11.78 2.37
CA GLN A 188 -13.16 12.01 3.03
C GLN A 188 -13.99 10.71 3.16
N VAL A 189 -14.05 9.90 2.09
CA VAL A 189 -14.76 8.62 2.13
C VAL A 189 -14.09 7.65 3.11
N LEU A 190 -12.76 7.55 3.10
CA LEU A 190 -12.02 6.66 4.00
C LEU A 190 -12.15 7.09 5.47
N GLN A 191 -12.08 8.38 5.76
CA GLN A 191 -12.33 8.93 7.10
C GLN A 191 -13.75 8.65 7.58
N TYR A 192 -14.73 8.79 6.69
CA TYR A 192 -16.12 8.45 7.01
C TYR A 192 -16.26 6.96 7.35
N ILE A 193 -15.68 6.07 6.53
CA ILE A 193 -15.70 4.62 6.80
C ILE A 193 -15.06 4.31 8.16
N ASP A 194 -13.90 4.86 8.47
CA ASP A 194 -13.20 4.60 9.73
C ASP A 194 -13.99 5.11 10.94
N ALA A 195 -14.61 6.28 10.84
CA ALA A 195 -15.40 6.90 11.91
C ALA A 195 -16.72 6.16 12.21
N PHE A 196 -17.33 5.50 11.22
CA PHE A 196 -18.65 4.87 11.33
C PHE A 196 -18.63 3.36 11.07
N LEU A 197 -17.45 2.72 11.24
CA LEU A 197 -17.23 1.30 10.89
C LEU A 197 -18.16 0.34 11.66
N ASP A 198 -18.58 0.72 12.85
CA ASP A 198 -19.48 0.01 13.76
C ASP A 198 -20.97 0.28 13.48
N GLN A 199 -21.29 1.12 12.51
CA GLN A 199 -22.64 1.53 12.17
C GLN A 199 -23.04 1.03 10.77
N ASP A 200 -24.30 1.22 10.41
CA ASP A 200 -24.73 0.97 9.04
C ASP A 200 -24.25 2.11 8.13
N ILE A 201 -23.45 1.75 7.14
CA ILE A 201 -22.87 2.69 6.16
C ILE A 201 -23.55 2.45 4.83
N SER A 202 -24.36 3.40 4.39
CA SER A 202 -25.01 3.37 3.08
C SER A 202 -24.11 3.91 1.97
N LEU A 203 -24.43 3.57 0.71
CA LEU A 203 -23.75 4.17 -0.45
C LEU A 203 -24.01 5.66 -0.57
N GLU A 204 -25.18 6.09 -0.13
CA GLU A 204 -25.61 7.49 -0.09
C GLU A 204 -24.74 8.31 0.86
N ASP A 205 -24.43 7.77 2.03
CA ASP A 205 -23.56 8.43 3.02
C ASP A 205 -22.14 8.61 2.47
N LEU A 206 -21.58 7.56 1.87
CA LEU A 206 -20.26 7.62 1.28
C LEU A 206 -20.20 8.57 0.07
N ALA A 207 -21.26 8.62 -0.72
CA ALA A 207 -21.38 9.53 -1.86
C ALA A 207 -21.52 10.98 -1.40
N ALA A 208 -22.26 11.22 -0.33
CA ALA A 208 -22.39 12.54 0.29
C ALA A 208 -21.02 13.02 0.85
N ALA A 209 -20.26 12.13 1.51
CA ALA A 209 -18.93 12.45 1.99
C ALA A 209 -17.97 12.89 0.88
N ALA A 210 -18.10 12.30 -0.32
CA ALA A 210 -17.28 12.67 -1.50
C ALA A 210 -17.90 13.78 -2.37
N HIS A 211 -19.10 14.28 -2.03
CA HIS A 211 -19.87 15.24 -2.82
C HIS A 211 -20.15 14.81 -4.27
N ILE A 212 -20.46 13.53 -4.47
CA ILE A 212 -20.80 12.94 -5.79
C ILE A 212 -22.05 12.06 -5.68
N SER A 213 -22.55 11.57 -6.82
CA SER A 213 -23.67 10.61 -6.82
C SER A 213 -23.20 9.20 -6.46
N SER A 214 -24.11 8.39 -5.87
CA SER A 214 -23.81 7.00 -5.45
C SER A 214 -23.31 6.13 -6.62
N SER A 215 -23.91 6.26 -7.80
CA SER A 215 -23.46 5.54 -9.00
C SER A 215 -22.05 5.94 -9.46
N HIS A 216 -21.71 7.21 -9.33
CA HIS A 216 -20.39 7.73 -9.65
C HIS A 216 -19.37 7.27 -8.61
N LEU A 217 -19.74 7.30 -7.31
CA LEU A 217 -18.91 6.79 -6.24
C LEU A 217 -18.53 5.32 -6.48
N VAL A 218 -19.49 4.42 -6.70
CA VAL A 218 -19.23 2.99 -6.89
C VAL A 218 -18.19 2.75 -7.98
N ARG A 219 -18.34 3.46 -9.11
CA ARG A 219 -17.43 3.33 -10.24
C ARG A 219 -16.03 3.86 -9.90
N LEU A 220 -15.95 5.11 -9.42
CA LEU A 220 -14.66 5.76 -9.14
C LEU A 220 -13.96 5.12 -7.94
N PHE A 221 -14.69 4.79 -6.87
CA PHE A 221 -14.12 4.14 -5.69
C PHE A 221 -13.53 2.77 -6.03
N LYS A 222 -14.25 1.95 -6.83
CA LYS A 222 -13.72 0.67 -7.31
C LYS A 222 -12.48 0.85 -8.19
N GLN A 223 -12.47 1.88 -9.04
CA GLN A 223 -11.30 2.19 -9.89
C GLN A 223 -10.11 2.69 -9.07
N THR A 224 -10.37 3.36 -7.94
CA THR A 224 -9.32 3.93 -7.09
C THR A 224 -8.80 2.91 -6.07
N THR A 225 -9.70 2.17 -5.40
CA THR A 225 -9.33 1.24 -4.31
C THR A 225 -9.27 -0.23 -4.77
N GLY A 226 -9.66 -0.51 -6.00
CA GLY A 226 -9.77 -1.87 -6.53
C GLY A 226 -10.96 -2.68 -6.00
N LEU A 227 -11.69 -2.18 -4.99
CA LEU A 227 -12.84 -2.84 -4.37
C LEU A 227 -14.10 -1.95 -4.46
N PRO A 228 -15.28 -2.53 -4.66
CA PRO A 228 -16.51 -1.80 -4.45
C PRO A 228 -16.62 -1.30 -3.00
N PRO A 229 -17.27 -0.13 -2.74
CA PRO A 229 -17.36 0.47 -1.39
C PRO A 229 -17.81 -0.52 -0.32
N HIS A 230 -18.89 -1.25 -0.54
CA HIS A 230 -19.40 -2.26 0.39
C HIS A 230 -18.36 -3.36 0.72
N GLN A 231 -17.60 -3.87 -0.27
CA GLN A 231 -16.57 -4.86 -0.02
C GLN A 231 -15.38 -4.28 0.77
N TYR A 232 -15.07 -3.03 0.52
CA TYR A 232 -14.07 -2.29 1.27
C TYR A 232 -14.45 -2.15 2.74
N VAL A 233 -15.69 -1.70 3.04
CA VAL A 233 -16.21 -1.62 4.42
C VAL A 233 -16.13 -2.97 5.13
N ILE A 234 -16.59 -4.05 4.48
CA ILE A 234 -16.50 -5.40 5.07
C ILE A 234 -15.05 -5.77 5.37
N ARG A 235 -14.10 -5.45 4.49
CA ARG A 235 -12.69 -5.77 4.69
C ARG A 235 -12.12 -4.99 5.87
N GLU A 236 -12.43 -3.71 6.01
CA GLU A 236 -12.02 -2.90 7.16
C GLU A 236 -12.62 -3.42 8.47
N ARG A 237 -13.89 -3.86 8.46
CA ARG A 237 -14.50 -4.54 9.61
C ARG A 237 -13.74 -5.81 9.99
N ILE A 238 -13.36 -6.63 9.01
CA ILE A 238 -12.56 -7.84 9.28
C ILE A 238 -11.18 -7.46 9.83
N ARG A 239 -10.52 -6.42 9.29
CA ARG A 239 -9.25 -5.93 9.82
C ARG A 239 -9.38 -5.47 11.29
N ARG A 240 -10.41 -4.70 11.62
CA ARG A 240 -10.69 -4.26 12.99
C ARG A 240 -11.02 -5.42 13.92
N SER A 241 -11.73 -6.43 13.40
CA SER A 241 -12.10 -7.63 14.18
C SER A 241 -10.90 -8.44 14.67
N GLN A 242 -9.78 -8.44 13.95
CA GLN A 242 -8.56 -9.13 14.39
C GLN A 242 -8.04 -8.56 15.72
N GLN A 243 -8.03 -7.23 15.85
CA GLN A 243 -7.62 -6.56 17.10
C GLN A 243 -8.55 -6.90 18.27
N LEU A 244 -9.87 -6.87 18.03
CA LEU A 244 -10.87 -7.20 19.04
C LEU A 244 -10.82 -8.67 19.48
N LEU A 245 -10.59 -9.58 18.55
CA LEU A 245 -10.42 -11.01 18.87
C LEU A 245 -9.13 -11.25 19.69
N LEU A 246 -8.03 -10.58 19.36
CA LEU A 246 -6.77 -10.68 20.08
C LEU A 246 -6.84 -10.05 21.48
N SER A 247 -7.70 -9.04 21.69
CA SER A 247 -8.00 -8.49 23.02
C SER A 247 -8.89 -9.39 23.87
N GLY A 248 -9.36 -10.53 23.32
CA GLY A 248 -10.13 -11.54 24.06
C GLY A 248 -11.66 -11.38 23.98
N LEU A 249 -12.16 -10.46 23.14
CA LEU A 249 -13.60 -10.35 22.96
C LEU A 249 -14.18 -11.63 22.33
N PRO A 250 -15.34 -12.12 22.81
CA PRO A 250 -16.04 -13.25 22.22
C PRO A 250 -16.46 -12.98 20.77
N VAL A 251 -16.42 -14.00 19.94
CA VAL A 251 -16.71 -13.89 18.48
C VAL A 251 -18.06 -13.24 18.18
N HIS A 252 -19.11 -13.54 18.98
CA HIS A 252 -20.44 -12.97 18.79
C HIS A 252 -20.48 -11.47 19.15
N GLU A 253 -19.74 -11.05 20.17
CA GLU A 253 -19.62 -9.63 20.54
C GLU A 253 -18.83 -8.85 19.48
N VAL A 254 -17.76 -9.44 18.93
CA VAL A 254 -17.01 -8.83 17.82
C VAL A 254 -17.90 -8.65 16.59
N ALA A 255 -18.73 -9.65 16.26
CA ALA A 255 -19.65 -9.56 15.14
C ALA A 255 -20.66 -8.41 15.34
N ALA A 256 -21.23 -8.30 16.55
CA ALA A 256 -22.18 -7.23 16.90
C ALA A 256 -21.49 -5.84 16.90
N ALA A 257 -20.31 -5.74 17.52
CA ALA A 257 -19.56 -4.48 17.61
C ALA A 257 -19.13 -3.91 16.25
N LEU A 258 -19.06 -4.75 15.21
CA LEU A 258 -18.67 -4.34 13.85
C LEU A 258 -19.83 -4.40 12.86
N ASN A 259 -21.06 -4.36 13.38
CA ASN A 259 -22.30 -4.29 12.59
C ASN A 259 -22.40 -5.39 11.50
N PHE A 260 -22.08 -6.64 11.86
CA PHE A 260 -22.45 -7.79 11.06
C PHE A 260 -23.86 -8.25 11.45
N SER A 261 -24.68 -8.63 10.48
CA SER A 261 -26.07 -9.07 10.71
C SER A 261 -26.18 -10.23 11.70
N ASP A 262 -25.20 -11.12 11.70
CA ASP A 262 -25.09 -12.26 12.60
C ASP A 262 -23.68 -12.84 12.62
N GLN A 263 -23.41 -13.73 13.57
CA GLN A 263 -22.12 -14.40 13.71
C GLN A 263 -21.76 -15.27 12.50
N SER A 264 -22.74 -15.87 11.81
CA SER A 264 -22.50 -16.71 10.63
C SER A 264 -22.07 -15.86 9.43
N HIS A 265 -22.66 -14.68 9.29
CA HIS A 265 -22.27 -13.68 8.29
C HIS A 265 -20.82 -13.22 8.53
N PHE A 266 -20.49 -12.85 9.77
CA PHE A 266 -19.11 -12.52 10.16
C PHE A 266 -18.13 -13.65 9.86
N HIS A 267 -18.44 -14.90 10.27
CA HIS A 267 -17.60 -16.07 10.04
C HIS A 267 -17.28 -16.29 8.57
N ARG A 268 -18.29 -16.19 7.68
CA ARG A 268 -18.11 -16.35 6.23
C ARG A 268 -17.17 -15.31 5.66
N HIS A 269 -17.36 -14.04 6.06
CA HIS A 269 -16.51 -12.95 5.57
C HIS A 269 -15.09 -13.04 6.13
N PHE A 270 -14.94 -13.35 7.41
CA PHE A 270 -13.65 -13.52 8.05
C PHE A 270 -12.83 -14.63 7.37
N LYS A 271 -13.44 -15.82 7.18
CA LYS A 271 -12.78 -16.93 6.49
C LYS A 271 -12.46 -16.61 5.03
N ARG A 272 -13.35 -15.89 4.33
CA ARG A 272 -13.12 -15.48 2.95
C ARG A 272 -11.94 -14.50 2.81
N VAL A 273 -11.77 -13.57 3.76
CA VAL A 273 -10.72 -12.56 3.73
C VAL A 273 -9.38 -13.08 4.24
N LEU A 274 -9.38 -13.89 5.29
CA LEU A 274 -8.17 -14.34 6.00
C LEU A 274 -7.81 -15.81 5.78
N GLY A 275 -8.63 -16.57 5.06
CA GLY A 275 -8.41 -18.01 4.82
C GLY A 275 -8.71 -18.92 6.00
N VAL A 276 -8.79 -18.39 7.22
CA VAL A 276 -9.01 -19.12 8.48
C VAL A 276 -10.25 -18.64 9.22
N THR A 277 -10.81 -19.46 10.10
CA THR A 277 -11.94 -19.05 10.93
C THR A 277 -11.48 -18.14 12.08
N PRO A 278 -12.36 -17.29 12.66
CA PRO A 278 -12.02 -16.45 13.82
C PRO A 278 -11.40 -17.24 14.97
N ARG A 279 -11.91 -18.44 15.25
CA ARG A 279 -11.39 -19.32 16.30
C ARG A 279 -9.98 -19.82 15.98
N GLN A 280 -9.74 -20.26 14.75
CA GLN A 280 -8.40 -20.69 14.30
C GLN A 280 -7.41 -19.53 14.35
N PHE A 281 -7.83 -18.33 13.99
CA PHE A 281 -7.02 -17.13 14.07
C PHE A 281 -6.54 -16.85 15.50
N VAL A 282 -7.44 -16.88 16.48
CA VAL A 282 -7.08 -16.68 17.91
C VAL A 282 -6.17 -17.79 18.43
N LEU A 283 -6.39 -19.04 18.03
CA LEU A 283 -5.55 -20.17 18.47
C LEU A 283 -4.15 -20.15 17.86
N GLY A 284 -4.02 -19.70 16.62
CA GLY A 284 -2.73 -19.60 15.93
C GLY A 284 -1.90 -18.36 16.31
N SER A 285 -2.49 -17.44 17.07
CA SER A 285 -1.84 -16.20 17.53
C SER A 285 -1.40 -16.26 19.02
N ARG A 286 -1.59 -17.39 19.67
CA ARG A 286 -1.11 -17.71 21.02
C ARG A 286 0.14 -18.59 20.92
#